data_d469b89242d3745b1ff49d7a5986f457
#
_entry.id   d469b89242d3745b1ff49d7a5986f457
#
_cell.length_a   1.000
_cell.length_b   1.000
_cell.length_c   1.000
_cell.angle_alpha   90.00
_cell.angle_beta   90.00
_cell.angle_gamma   90.00
#
_symmetry.space_group_name_H-M   'P 1'
#
loop_
_entity.id
_entity.type
_entity.pdbx_description
1 polymer ?
#
loop_
_entity_poly.entity_id
_entity_poly.type
_entity_poly.pdbx_seq_one_letter_code
_entity_poly.pdbx_strand_id
1 'polypeptide(L)'
;VLLYIYAFVTGIVLGSFYLVVALRVPRGESIITPRSYCPHCQHRLQPKELIPILSFCMQSGRCKHCKRKIPYTYPIVELITGSLFLISVCMVGVGQELIVICTLFSLLVMITLTDLFYMMIPNAVLLSFSCIFLIEYMISPFIFWLDSVLGGGIIFCVLYILRMIYPNGLGGGDVKLLSLLGFVLGIKGILITLCIASCSSLCFLGICFLFKRMNIRDPLPFGPFIALGTICYVAIKFLE
;
A
#
# COMPACT_ATOMS: atom_id res chain seq x y z
N VAL A 1 2.24 24.52 10.57
CA VAL A 1 1.12 24.49 9.62
C VAL A 1 1.63 24.15 8.21
N LEU A 2 2.64 24.87 7.69
CA LEU A 2 3.13 24.71 6.31
C LEU A 2 3.61 23.28 6.01
N LEU A 3 4.30 22.64 6.95
CA LEU A 3 4.78 21.25 6.83
C LEU A 3 3.64 20.23 6.66
N TYR A 4 2.57 20.38 7.43
CA TYR A 4 1.39 19.51 7.36
C TYR A 4 0.70 19.60 5.99
N ILE A 5 0.58 20.84 5.48
CA ILE A 5 0.03 21.07 4.13
C ILE A 5 0.94 20.43 3.07
N TYR A 6 2.26 20.61 3.20
CA TYR A 6 3.23 20.03 2.27
C TYR A 6 3.16 18.49 2.27
N ALA A 7 3.13 17.87 3.44
CA ALA A 7 3.02 16.40 3.54
C ALA A 7 1.71 15.89 2.92
N PHE A 8 0.59 16.54 3.22
CA PHE A 8 -0.70 16.17 2.67
C PHE A 8 -0.74 16.28 1.13
N VAL A 9 -0.27 17.41 0.59
CA VAL A 9 -0.22 17.64 -0.87
C VAL A 9 0.73 16.64 -1.55
N THR A 10 1.89 16.38 -0.96
CA THR A 10 2.84 15.38 -1.48
C THR A 10 2.20 13.99 -1.51
N GLY A 11 1.51 13.60 -0.44
CA GLY A 11 0.80 12.33 -0.37
C GLY A 11 -0.30 12.22 -1.43
N ILE A 12 -1.09 13.27 -1.66
CA ILE A 12 -2.11 13.32 -2.71
C ILE A 12 -1.50 13.09 -4.10
N VAL A 13 -0.40 13.79 -4.42
CA VAL A 13 0.29 13.68 -5.72
C VAL A 13 0.85 12.27 -5.92
N LEU A 14 1.49 11.72 -4.88
CA LEU A 14 2.01 10.35 -4.91
C LEU A 14 0.89 9.31 -5.01
N GLY A 15 -0.24 9.52 -4.32
CA GLY A 15 -1.40 8.64 -4.40
C GLY A 15 -1.96 8.50 -5.82
N SER A 16 -2.01 9.61 -6.57
CA SER A 16 -2.39 9.58 -7.98
C SER A 16 -1.43 8.74 -8.82
N PHE A 17 -0.12 8.84 -8.56
CA PHE A 17 0.89 8.02 -9.21
C PHE A 17 0.81 6.54 -8.81
N TYR A 18 0.58 6.24 -7.52
CA TYR A 18 0.46 4.85 -7.03
C TYR A 18 -0.68 4.10 -7.69
N LEU A 19 -1.79 4.79 -7.97
CA LEU A 19 -2.89 4.18 -8.71
C LEU A 19 -2.49 3.82 -10.14
N VAL A 20 -1.71 4.66 -10.83
CA VAL A 20 -1.18 4.34 -12.16
C VAL A 20 -0.27 3.12 -12.11
N VAL A 21 0.64 3.05 -11.13
CA VAL A 21 1.51 1.89 -10.92
C VAL A 21 0.69 0.63 -10.66
N ALA A 22 -0.28 0.72 -9.74
CA ALA A 22 -1.14 -0.41 -9.38
C ALA A 22 -1.97 -0.95 -10.54
N LEU A 23 -2.37 -0.11 -11.48
CA LEU A 23 -3.17 -0.52 -12.64
C LEU A 23 -2.31 -1.04 -13.80
N ARG A 24 -1.09 -0.54 -13.98
CA ARG A 24 -0.25 -0.86 -15.14
C ARG A 24 0.75 -1.98 -14.89
N VAL A 25 1.44 -1.97 -13.74
CA VAL A 25 2.49 -2.94 -13.45
C VAL A 25 2.00 -4.40 -13.51
N PRO A 26 0.82 -4.75 -12.93
CA PRO A 26 0.29 -6.11 -13.03
C PRO A 26 -0.04 -6.56 -14.46
N ARG A 27 -0.28 -5.60 -15.36
CA ARG A 27 -0.54 -5.86 -16.78
C ARG A 27 0.72 -5.90 -17.64
N GLY A 28 1.89 -5.66 -17.07
CA GLY A 28 3.14 -5.53 -17.83
C GLY A 28 3.21 -4.25 -18.66
N GLU A 29 2.35 -3.26 -18.40
CA GLU A 29 2.32 -1.99 -19.12
C GLU A 29 3.36 -1.01 -18.55
N SER A 30 3.94 -0.18 -19.42
CA SER A 30 4.86 0.87 -18.99
C SER A 30 4.14 1.93 -18.15
N ILE A 31 4.77 2.34 -17.04
CA ILE A 31 4.28 3.44 -16.20
C ILE A 31 4.56 4.82 -16.82
N ILE A 32 5.48 4.91 -17.79
CA ILE A 32 5.92 6.17 -18.41
C ILE A 32 5.12 6.44 -19.69
N THR A 33 4.95 5.44 -20.53
CA THR A 33 4.30 5.55 -21.85
C THR A 33 3.22 4.50 -22.03
N PRO A 34 2.05 4.86 -22.54
CA PRO A 34 1.59 6.20 -22.93
C PRO A 34 1.26 7.10 -21.73
N ARG A 35 1.19 8.43 -21.95
CA ARG A 35 0.69 9.38 -20.95
C ARG A 35 -0.73 9.02 -20.51
N SER A 36 -1.17 9.57 -19.39
CA SER A 36 -2.54 9.34 -18.87
C SER A 36 -3.59 9.74 -19.91
N TYR A 37 -4.56 8.86 -20.10
CA TYR A 37 -5.65 9.05 -21.08
C TYR A 37 -6.97 8.53 -20.52
N CYS A 38 -8.07 9.02 -21.05
CA CYS A 38 -9.39 8.49 -20.71
C CYS A 38 -9.57 7.09 -21.32
N PRO A 39 -9.89 6.04 -20.52
CA PRO A 39 -10.03 4.68 -21.05
C PRO A 39 -11.18 4.50 -22.04
N HIS A 40 -12.13 5.45 -22.07
CA HIS A 40 -13.32 5.37 -22.93
C HIS A 40 -13.15 6.07 -24.28
N CYS A 41 -12.60 7.30 -24.27
CA CYS A 41 -12.46 8.08 -25.51
C CYS A 41 -11.01 8.22 -25.96
N GLN A 42 -10.05 7.62 -25.22
CA GLN A 42 -8.62 7.65 -25.49
C GLN A 42 -8.01 9.06 -25.62
N HIS A 43 -8.80 10.09 -25.22
CA HIS A 43 -8.28 11.45 -25.19
C HIS A 43 -7.14 11.55 -24.16
N ARG A 44 -6.01 12.12 -24.55
CA ARG A 44 -4.86 12.38 -23.66
C ARG A 44 -5.22 13.47 -22.65
N LEU A 45 -5.02 13.19 -21.37
CA LEU A 45 -5.33 14.14 -20.31
C LEU A 45 -4.30 15.26 -20.30
N GLN A 46 -4.78 16.49 -20.18
CA GLN A 46 -3.96 17.69 -20.02
C GLN A 46 -3.44 17.80 -18.58
N PRO A 47 -2.33 18.54 -18.31
CA PRO A 47 -1.81 18.71 -16.94
C PRO A 47 -2.84 19.21 -15.94
N LYS A 48 -3.74 20.13 -16.37
CA LYS A 48 -4.84 20.63 -15.53
C LYS A 48 -5.88 19.56 -15.16
N GLU A 49 -6.02 18.51 -15.97
CA GLU A 49 -6.93 17.38 -15.74
C GLU A 49 -6.30 16.29 -14.88
N LEU A 50 -4.99 16.41 -14.58
CA LEU A 50 -4.21 15.50 -13.78
C LEU A 50 -3.95 16.02 -12.36
N ILE A 51 -4.40 17.24 -12.02
CA ILE A 51 -4.26 17.77 -10.66
C ILE A 51 -5.14 16.92 -9.73
N PRO A 52 -4.55 16.16 -8.79
CA PRO A 52 -5.32 15.22 -7.98
C PRO A 52 -6.40 15.94 -7.18
N ILE A 53 -7.54 15.27 -6.97
CA ILE A 53 -8.74 15.76 -6.29
C ILE A 53 -9.35 17.00 -6.99
N LEU A 54 -8.57 18.05 -7.22
CA LEU A 54 -9.07 19.29 -7.82
C LEU A 54 -9.65 19.06 -9.21
N SER A 55 -8.96 18.31 -10.06
CA SER A 55 -9.47 18.00 -11.42
C SER A 55 -10.76 17.20 -11.36
N PHE A 56 -10.90 16.27 -10.43
CA PHE A 56 -12.13 15.51 -10.23
C PHE A 56 -13.30 16.41 -9.81
N CYS A 57 -13.08 17.32 -8.86
CA CYS A 57 -14.09 18.27 -8.41
C CYS A 57 -14.49 19.24 -9.54
N MET A 58 -13.51 19.84 -10.23
CA MET A 58 -13.76 20.79 -11.33
C MET A 58 -14.49 20.16 -12.51
N GLN A 59 -14.28 18.87 -12.75
CA GLN A 59 -14.95 18.11 -13.83
C GLN A 59 -16.23 17.42 -13.34
N SER A 60 -16.67 17.66 -12.08
CA SER A 60 -17.85 17.02 -11.49
C SER A 60 -17.81 15.49 -11.65
N GLY A 61 -16.63 14.89 -11.49
CA GLY A 61 -16.42 13.46 -11.61
C GLY A 61 -16.65 12.87 -13.00
N ARG A 62 -16.57 13.68 -14.06
CA ARG A 62 -16.81 13.24 -15.45
C ARG A 62 -15.70 13.66 -16.38
N CYS A 63 -15.38 12.81 -17.35
CA CYS A 63 -14.44 13.17 -18.41
C CYS A 63 -14.91 14.42 -19.16
N LYS A 64 -14.02 15.37 -19.36
CA LYS A 64 -14.34 16.65 -20.05
C LYS A 64 -14.81 16.45 -21.49
N HIS A 65 -14.30 15.41 -22.18
CA HIS A 65 -14.63 15.13 -23.59
C HIS A 65 -15.84 14.22 -23.77
N CYS A 66 -15.82 13.00 -23.21
CA CYS A 66 -16.89 12.03 -23.43
C CYS A 66 -17.96 12.01 -22.33
N LYS A 67 -17.84 12.86 -21.30
CA LYS A 67 -18.78 13.00 -20.17
C LYS A 67 -19.03 11.73 -19.36
N ARG A 68 -18.31 10.62 -19.62
CA ARG A 68 -18.39 9.40 -18.79
C ARG A 68 -17.87 9.65 -17.40
N LYS A 69 -18.45 8.97 -16.42
CA LYS A 69 -18.06 9.07 -15.00
C LYS A 69 -16.63 8.56 -14.79
N ILE A 70 -15.85 9.30 -14.01
CA ILE A 70 -14.54 8.88 -13.52
C ILE A 70 -14.78 8.06 -12.24
N PRO A 71 -14.14 6.88 -12.09
CA PRO A 71 -14.29 6.09 -10.86
C PRO A 71 -13.86 6.87 -9.62
N TYR A 72 -14.64 6.73 -8.54
CA TYR A 72 -14.34 7.37 -7.25
C TYR A 72 -13.06 6.83 -6.59
N THR A 73 -12.55 5.70 -7.05
CA THR A 73 -11.27 5.14 -6.58
C THR A 73 -10.11 6.11 -6.72
N TYR A 74 -10.09 6.96 -7.77
CA TYR A 74 -9.04 7.98 -7.96
C TYR A 74 -8.96 8.96 -6.78
N PRO A 75 -9.99 9.78 -6.52
CA PRO A 75 -9.93 10.74 -5.43
C PRO A 75 -9.86 10.08 -4.04
N ILE A 76 -10.41 8.87 -3.87
CA ILE A 76 -10.33 8.15 -2.59
C ILE A 76 -8.90 7.75 -2.29
N VAL A 77 -8.17 7.17 -3.25
CA VAL A 77 -6.77 6.78 -3.06
C VAL A 77 -5.88 8.00 -2.80
N GLU A 78 -6.11 9.08 -3.54
CA GLU A 78 -5.41 10.34 -3.36
C GLU A 78 -5.61 10.91 -1.94
N LEU A 79 -6.85 10.93 -1.45
CA LEU A 79 -7.18 11.39 -0.09
C LEU A 79 -6.58 10.48 0.98
N ILE A 80 -6.69 9.15 0.83
CA ILE A 80 -6.12 8.18 1.79
C ILE A 80 -4.62 8.37 1.88
N THR A 81 -3.92 8.46 0.75
CA THR A 81 -2.45 8.62 0.74
C THR A 81 -2.05 9.96 1.35
N GLY A 82 -2.76 11.05 1.00
CA GLY A 82 -2.54 12.36 1.62
C GLY A 82 -2.73 12.34 3.13
N SER A 83 -3.80 11.69 3.60
CA SER A 83 -4.09 11.55 5.03
C SER A 83 -3.02 10.72 5.75
N LEU A 84 -2.53 9.63 5.16
CA LEU A 84 -1.46 8.81 5.72
C LEU A 84 -0.15 9.60 5.87
N PHE A 85 0.22 10.41 4.87
CA PHE A 85 1.39 11.27 4.95
C PHE A 85 1.24 12.37 6.00
N LEU A 86 0.07 12.98 6.10
CA LEU A 86 -0.24 13.95 7.15
C LEU A 86 -0.13 13.32 8.53
N ILE A 87 -0.74 12.15 8.75
CA ILE A 87 -0.69 11.41 10.00
C ILE A 87 0.75 11.04 10.35
N SER A 88 1.57 10.63 9.36
CA SER A 88 2.99 10.32 9.59
C SER A 88 3.74 11.51 10.21
N VAL A 89 3.54 12.72 9.67
CA VAL A 89 4.15 13.94 10.23
C VAL A 89 3.62 14.26 11.63
N CYS A 90 2.33 14.04 11.87
CA CYS A 90 1.73 14.28 13.20
C CYS A 90 2.30 13.31 14.25
N MET A 91 2.58 12.05 13.87
CA MET A 91 3.03 11.02 14.80
C MET A 91 4.53 11.09 15.08
N VAL A 92 5.34 11.30 14.06
CA VAL A 92 6.81 11.17 14.13
C VAL A 92 7.52 12.52 14.16
N GLY A 93 6.85 13.56 13.68
CA GLY A 93 7.50 14.86 13.49
C GLY A 93 8.45 14.86 12.29
N VAL A 94 9.43 15.77 12.31
CA VAL A 94 10.44 15.91 11.24
C VAL A 94 11.68 15.16 11.66
N GLY A 95 11.92 14.01 11.04
CA GLY A 95 13.08 13.17 11.32
C GLY A 95 13.30 12.14 10.20
N GLN A 96 14.37 11.38 10.35
CA GLN A 96 14.70 10.30 9.40
C GLN A 96 13.63 9.20 9.39
N GLU A 97 13.02 8.93 10.54
CA GLU A 97 11.93 7.96 10.68
C GLU A 97 10.70 8.33 9.86
N LEU A 98 10.46 9.64 9.64
CA LEU A 98 9.36 10.11 8.79
C LEU A 98 9.48 9.58 7.36
N ILE A 99 10.70 9.56 6.80
CA ILE A 99 10.95 9.08 5.44
C ILE A 99 10.60 7.59 5.36
N VAL A 100 11.09 6.80 6.31
CA VAL A 100 10.83 5.35 6.37
C VAL A 100 9.32 5.06 6.47
N ILE A 101 8.59 5.82 7.29
CA ILE A 101 7.13 5.63 7.45
C ILE A 101 6.37 6.06 6.20
N CYS A 102 6.76 7.17 5.56
CA CYS A 102 6.16 7.57 4.29
C CYS A 102 6.43 6.55 3.18
N THR A 103 7.64 5.99 3.10
CA THR A 103 8.00 4.90 2.19
C THR A 103 7.18 3.64 2.49
N LEU A 104 7.03 3.28 3.77
CA LEU A 104 6.24 2.15 4.21
C LEU A 104 4.77 2.29 3.81
N PHE A 105 4.15 3.45 4.09
CA PHE A 105 2.76 3.68 3.70
C PHE A 105 2.57 3.74 2.18
N SER A 106 3.57 4.22 1.45
CA SER A 106 3.58 4.17 -0.02
C SER A 106 3.54 2.74 -0.55
N LEU A 107 4.37 1.85 0.00
CA LEU A 107 4.34 0.42 -0.32
C LEU A 107 2.97 -0.18 -0.01
N LEU A 108 2.43 0.07 1.19
CA LEU A 108 1.15 -0.51 1.63
C LEU A 108 -0.02 -0.06 0.76
N VAL A 109 -0.07 1.21 0.36
CA VAL A 109 -1.10 1.71 -0.56
C VAL A 109 -1.00 1.01 -1.91
N MET A 110 0.21 0.91 -2.50
CA MET A 110 0.38 0.24 -3.79
C MET A 110 0.00 -1.25 -3.73
N ILE A 111 0.45 -1.96 -2.69
CA ILE A 111 0.12 -3.39 -2.52
C ILE A 111 -1.37 -3.59 -2.29
N THR A 112 -1.99 -2.76 -1.44
CA THR A 112 -3.45 -2.80 -1.23
C THR A 112 -4.21 -2.64 -2.54
N LEU A 113 -3.82 -1.71 -3.38
CA LEU A 113 -4.47 -1.49 -4.68
C LEU A 113 -4.27 -2.66 -5.63
N THR A 114 -3.04 -3.17 -5.77
CA THR A 114 -2.77 -4.31 -6.66
C THR A 114 -3.47 -5.57 -6.20
N ASP A 115 -3.55 -5.79 -4.89
CA ASP A 115 -4.23 -6.96 -4.33
C ASP A 115 -5.76 -6.85 -4.48
N LEU A 116 -6.35 -5.67 -4.27
CA LEU A 116 -7.79 -5.43 -4.48
C LEU A 116 -8.21 -5.55 -5.94
N PHE A 117 -7.38 -5.11 -6.90
CA PHE A 117 -7.74 -5.14 -8.32
C PHE A 117 -7.39 -6.43 -9.04
N TYR A 118 -6.29 -7.08 -8.65
CA TYR A 118 -5.71 -8.21 -9.38
C TYR A 118 -5.44 -9.44 -8.52
N MET A 119 -5.64 -9.36 -7.20
CA MET A 119 -5.27 -10.43 -6.23
C MET A 119 -3.82 -10.90 -6.40
N MET A 120 -2.92 -9.95 -6.67
CA MET A 120 -1.50 -10.24 -6.84
C MET A 120 -0.63 -9.11 -6.28
N ILE A 121 0.55 -9.49 -5.81
CA ILE A 121 1.60 -8.59 -5.34
C ILE A 121 2.73 -8.60 -6.37
N PRO A 122 2.95 -7.51 -7.13
CA PRO A 122 3.97 -7.48 -8.18
C PRO A 122 5.39 -7.53 -7.59
N ASN A 123 6.22 -8.45 -8.08
CA ASN A 123 7.62 -8.56 -7.63
C ASN A 123 8.43 -7.29 -7.93
N ALA A 124 8.12 -6.58 -9.02
CA ALA A 124 8.80 -5.34 -9.36
C ALA A 124 8.62 -4.26 -8.27
N VAL A 125 7.40 -4.13 -7.74
CA VAL A 125 7.11 -3.19 -6.63
C VAL A 125 7.88 -3.60 -5.38
N LEU A 126 7.80 -4.88 -4.98
CA LEU A 126 8.52 -5.37 -3.80
C LEU A 126 10.03 -5.16 -3.92
N LEU A 127 10.62 -5.47 -5.08
CA LEU A 127 12.06 -5.30 -5.31
C LEU A 127 12.47 -3.84 -5.22
N SER A 128 11.71 -2.93 -5.87
CA SER A 128 12.01 -1.49 -5.81
C SER A 128 11.99 -0.97 -4.37
N PHE A 129 10.97 -1.33 -3.59
CA PHE A 129 10.87 -0.91 -2.19
C PHE A 129 11.91 -1.60 -1.29
N SER A 130 12.29 -2.85 -1.57
CA SER A 130 13.39 -3.50 -0.86
C SER A 130 14.70 -2.74 -1.03
N CYS A 131 15.01 -2.28 -2.25
CA CYS A 131 16.18 -1.45 -2.50
C CYS A 131 16.10 -0.11 -1.76
N ILE A 132 14.93 0.55 -1.76
CA ILE A 132 14.74 1.82 -1.07
C ILE A 132 14.94 1.63 0.45
N PHE A 133 14.28 0.66 1.07
CA PHE A 133 14.45 0.39 2.50
C PHE A 133 15.87 0.00 2.88
N LEU A 134 16.58 -0.72 2.02
CA LEU A 134 17.99 -1.04 2.25
C LEU A 134 18.84 0.24 2.23
N ILE A 135 18.62 1.14 1.29
CA ILE A 135 19.30 2.43 1.21
C ILE A 135 18.98 3.28 2.45
N GLU A 136 17.70 3.40 2.80
CA GLU A 136 17.27 4.11 4.02
C GLU A 136 17.94 3.56 5.27
N TYR A 137 18.01 2.23 5.38
CA TYR A 137 18.67 1.55 6.50
C TYR A 137 20.18 1.83 6.55
N MET A 138 20.86 1.85 5.40
CA MET A 138 22.29 2.15 5.32
C MET A 138 22.61 3.61 5.69
N ILE A 139 21.70 4.55 5.39
CA ILE A 139 21.85 5.97 5.73
C ILE A 139 21.56 6.21 7.22
N SER A 140 20.50 5.59 7.72
CA SER A 140 20.04 5.74 9.09
C SER A 140 19.32 4.48 9.55
N PRO A 141 19.99 3.63 10.33
CA PRO A 141 19.37 2.44 10.90
C PRO A 141 18.20 2.83 11.82
N PHE A 142 17.00 2.43 11.45
CA PHE A 142 15.76 2.73 12.19
C PHE A 142 15.40 1.65 13.23
N ILE A 143 16.08 0.51 13.18
CA ILE A 143 15.99 -0.58 14.15
C ILE A 143 17.37 -1.25 14.25
N PHE A 144 17.63 -1.95 15.37
CA PHE A 144 18.85 -2.71 15.54
C PHE A 144 18.99 -3.78 14.45
N TRP A 145 20.17 -3.92 13.85
CA TRP A 145 20.40 -4.72 12.65
C TRP A 145 20.01 -6.21 12.80
N LEU A 146 20.26 -6.80 14.00
CA LEU A 146 19.86 -8.18 14.27
C LEU A 146 18.33 -8.35 14.25
N ASP A 147 17.59 -7.38 14.80
CA ASP A 147 16.14 -7.42 14.84
C ASP A 147 15.54 -7.29 13.43
N SER A 148 16.11 -6.44 12.57
CA SER A 148 15.73 -6.34 11.15
C SER A 148 15.98 -7.64 10.40
N VAL A 149 17.18 -8.20 10.50
CA VAL A 149 17.56 -9.42 9.77
C VAL A 149 16.78 -10.63 10.29
N LEU A 150 16.65 -10.78 11.61
CA LEU A 150 15.89 -11.86 12.22
C LEU A 150 14.38 -11.71 11.93
N GLY A 151 13.84 -10.50 12.02
CA GLY A 151 12.42 -10.22 11.71
C GLY A 151 12.06 -10.62 10.29
N GLY A 152 12.86 -10.20 9.30
CA GLY A 152 12.66 -10.59 7.91
C GLY A 152 12.94 -12.07 7.65
N GLY A 153 14.06 -12.59 8.17
CA GLY A 153 14.52 -13.96 7.91
C GLY A 153 13.64 -15.03 8.56
N ILE A 154 13.29 -14.87 9.83
CA ILE A 154 12.44 -15.84 10.55
C ILE A 154 11.07 -15.91 9.90
N ILE A 155 10.45 -14.74 9.62
CA ILE A 155 9.15 -14.70 8.97
C ILE A 155 9.19 -15.32 7.58
N PHE A 156 10.25 -15.04 6.80
CA PHE A 156 10.43 -15.69 5.51
C PHE A 156 10.47 -17.22 5.64
N CYS A 157 11.33 -17.75 6.51
CA CYS A 157 11.47 -19.20 6.69
C CYS A 157 10.16 -19.85 7.16
N VAL A 158 9.52 -19.28 8.17
CA VAL A 158 8.26 -19.83 8.72
C VAL A 158 7.15 -19.83 7.67
N LEU A 159 6.93 -18.71 6.99
CA LEU A 159 5.87 -18.60 5.99
C LEU A 159 6.19 -19.40 4.71
N TYR A 160 7.47 -19.53 4.34
CA TYR A 160 7.89 -20.35 3.23
C TYR A 160 7.65 -21.84 3.49
N ILE A 161 7.99 -22.31 4.69
CA ILE A 161 7.68 -23.69 5.13
C ILE A 161 6.17 -23.92 5.15
N LEU A 162 5.41 -22.97 5.72
CA LEU A 162 3.95 -23.06 5.76
C LEU A 162 3.35 -23.14 4.36
N ARG A 163 3.86 -22.35 3.41
CA ARG A 163 3.46 -22.41 2.01
C ARG A 163 3.81 -23.75 1.34
N MET A 164 4.94 -24.37 1.69
CA MET A 164 5.29 -25.71 1.18
C MET A 164 4.30 -26.78 1.66
N ILE A 165 3.82 -26.65 2.90
CA ILE A 165 2.83 -27.58 3.49
C ILE A 165 1.43 -27.32 2.91
N TYR A 166 1.07 -26.04 2.71
CA TYR A 166 -0.23 -25.59 2.23
C TYR A 166 -0.11 -24.70 0.98
N PRO A 167 0.19 -25.27 -0.22
CA PRO A 167 0.49 -24.48 -1.41
C PRO A 167 -0.65 -23.57 -1.87
N ASN A 168 -1.89 -23.95 -1.61
CA ASN A 168 -3.09 -23.21 -2.00
C ASN A 168 -3.58 -22.24 -0.90
N GLY A 169 -2.94 -22.22 0.27
CA GLY A 169 -3.39 -21.40 1.41
C GLY A 169 -2.70 -20.06 1.53
N LEU A 170 -1.47 -19.92 1.03
CA LEU A 170 -0.68 -18.69 1.19
C LEU A 170 -0.06 -18.26 -0.13
N GLY A 171 -0.32 -17.02 -0.54
CA GLY A 171 0.27 -16.39 -1.72
C GLY A 171 1.78 -16.20 -1.59
N GLY A 172 2.52 -16.47 -2.68
CA GLY A 172 3.97 -16.22 -2.65
C GLY A 172 4.35 -14.75 -2.55
N GLY A 173 3.44 -13.88 -2.97
CA GLY A 173 3.57 -12.43 -2.79
C GLY A 173 3.50 -12.03 -1.33
N ASP A 174 2.55 -12.60 -0.57
CA ASP A 174 2.38 -12.34 0.85
C ASP A 174 3.60 -12.72 1.66
N VAL A 175 4.22 -13.88 1.36
CA VAL A 175 5.46 -14.31 2.03
C VAL A 175 6.57 -13.28 1.85
N LYS A 176 6.76 -12.79 0.62
CA LYS A 176 7.79 -11.78 0.31
C LYS A 176 7.48 -10.43 0.97
N LEU A 177 6.21 -9.99 0.90
CA LEU A 177 5.77 -8.74 1.52
C LEU A 177 5.99 -8.78 3.03
N LEU A 178 5.53 -9.84 3.71
CA LEU A 178 5.65 -9.97 5.16
C LEU A 178 7.13 -10.09 5.59
N SER A 179 7.99 -10.71 4.77
CA SER A 179 9.43 -10.74 5.03
C SER A 179 10.06 -9.34 4.92
N LEU A 180 9.68 -8.56 3.91
CA LEU A 180 10.12 -7.18 3.76
C LEU A 180 9.63 -6.32 4.93
N LEU A 181 8.36 -6.46 5.33
CA LEU A 181 7.82 -5.79 6.51
C LEU A 181 8.53 -6.24 7.79
N GLY A 182 8.90 -7.52 7.91
CA GLY A 182 9.69 -8.03 9.04
C GLY A 182 11.06 -7.37 9.14
N PHE A 183 11.71 -7.10 8.00
CA PHE A 183 12.96 -6.34 7.97
C PHE A 183 12.77 -4.89 8.44
N VAL A 184 11.66 -4.24 8.07
CA VAL A 184 11.39 -2.83 8.41
C VAL A 184 10.87 -2.66 9.84
N LEU A 185 10.03 -3.58 10.33
CA LEU A 185 9.33 -3.46 11.61
C LEU A 185 10.03 -4.22 12.76
N GLY A 186 10.95 -5.13 12.42
CA GLY A 186 11.55 -6.06 13.38
C GLY A 186 10.61 -7.20 13.79
N ILE A 187 11.10 -8.10 14.64
CA ILE A 187 10.35 -9.30 15.08
C ILE A 187 9.04 -8.92 15.79
N LYS A 188 9.13 -8.02 16.77
CA LYS A 188 7.94 -7.60 17.54
C LYS A 188 6.89 -6.97 16.64
N GLY A 189 7.32 -6.07 15.75
CA GLY A 189 6.42 -5.34 14.85
C GLY A 189 5.70 -6.26 13.88
N ILE A 190 6.42 -7.18 13.26
CA ILE A 190 5.80 -8.08 12.27
C ILE A 190 4.84 -9.08 12.92
N LEU A 191 5.13 -9.56 14.12
CA LEU A 191 4.21 -10.45 14.85
C LEU A 191 2.90 -9.75 15.22
N ILE A 192 2.97 -8.51 15.70
CA ILE A 192 1.76 -7.71 15.99
C ILE A 192 0.99 -7.44 14.69
N THR A 193 1.69 -7.06 13.62
CA THR A 193 1.09 -6.84 12.30
C THR A 193 0.35 -8.08 11.81
N LEU A 194 0.97 -9.26 11.88
CA LEU A 194 0.35 -10.54 11.49
C LEU A 194 -0.87 -10.88 12.35
N CYS A 195 -0.77 -10.67 13.65
CA CYS A 195 -1.90 -10.92 14.58
C CYS A 195 -3.10 -10.04 14.19
N ILE A 196 -2.90 -8.73 14.03
CA ILE A 196 -3.97 -7.79 13.66
C ILE A 196 -4.51 -8.11 12.26
N ALA A 197 -3.63 -8.39 11.28
CA ALA A 197 -4.04 -8.74 9.92
C ALA A 197 -4.91 -10.00 9.89
N SER A 198 -4.50 -11.04 10.61
CA SER A 198 -5.24 -12.30 10.69
C SER A 198 -6.58 -12.13 11.41
N CYS A 199 -6.60 -11.44 12.55
CA CYS A 199 -7.85 -11.20 13.29
C CYS A 199 -8.82 -10.35 12.44
N SER A 200 -8.36 -9.27 11.82
CA SER A 200 -9.21 -8.41 11.00
C SER A 200 -9.75 -9.11 9.76
N SER A 201 -8.94 -9.96 9.11
CA SER A 201 -9.38 -10.75 7.95
C SER A 201 -10.42 -11.79 8.34
N LEU A 202 -10.26 -12.47 9.47
CA LEU A 202 -11.23 -13.43 10.00
C LEU A 202 -12.54 -12.75 10.40
N CYS A 203 -12.47 -11.60 11.06
CA CYS A 203 -13.67 -10.81 11.40
C CYS A 203 -14.41 -10.38 10.10
N PHE A 204 -13.69 -9.92 9.09
CA PHE A 204 -14.30 -9.54 7.81
C PHE A 204 -14.98 -10.73 7.12
N LEU A 205 -14.30 -11.89 7.05
CA LEU A 205 -14.88 -13.13 6.52
C LEU A 205 -16.13 -13.55 7.29
N GLY A 206 -16.09 -13.49 8.63
CA GLY A 206 -17.24 -13.81 9.49
C GLY A 206 -18.45 -12.90 9.18
N ILE A 207 -18.22 -11.60 9.03
CA ILE A 207 -19.26 -10.64 8.66
C ILE A 207 -19.81 -10.94 7.27
N CYS A 208 -18.95 -11.16 6.27
CA CYS A 208 -19.37 -11.49 4.91
C CYS A 208 -20.18 -12.79 4.85
N PHE A 209 -19.80 -13.78 5.63
CA PHE A 209 -20.52 -15.04 5.75
C PHE A 209 -21.91 -14.86 6.37
N LEU A 210 -22.02 -14.09 7.44
CA LEU A 210 -23.32 -13.77 8.08
C LEU A 210 -24.30 -13.09 7.12
N PHE A 211 -23.79 -12.21 6.26
CA PHE A 211 -24.59 -11.53 5.24
C PHE A 211 -24.75 -12.32 3.93
N LYS A 212 -24.27 -13.58 3.86
CA LYS A 212 -24.29 -14.44 2.66
C LYS A 212 -23.71 -13.78 1.39
N ARG A 213 -22.74 -12.89 1.55
CA ARG A 213 -22.11 -12.14 0.44
C ARG A 213 -20.92 -12.83 -0.18
N MET A 214 -20.30 -13.77 0.53
CA MET A 214 -19.13 -14.54 0.05
C MET A 214 -19.21 -15.98 0.53
N ASN A 215 -18.68 -16.91 -0.28
CA ASN A 215 -18.46 -18.28 0.14
C ASN A 215 -17.09 -18.37 0.85
N ILE A 216 -16.96 -19.34 1.77
CA ILE A 216 -15.71 -19.58 2.52
C ILE A 216 -14.53 -19.91 1.58
N ARG A 217 -14.82 -20.34 0.34
CA ARG A 217 -13.82 -20.71 -0.67
C ARG A 217 -13.42 -19.59 -1.59
N ASP A 218 -14.09 -18.42 -1.51
CA ASP A 218 -13.76 -17.30 -2.36
C ASP A 218 -12.41 -16.70 -1.92
N PRO A 219 -11.48 -16.42 -2.85
CA PRO A 219 -10.21 -15.82 -2.50
C PRO A 219 -10.41 -14.43 -1.91
N LEU A 220 -9.72 -14.13 -0.82
CA LEU A 220 -9.75 -12.84 -0.15
C LEU A 220 -8.42 -12.11 -0.34
N PRO A 221 -8.42 -10.86 -0.81
CA PRO A 221 -7.19 -10.08 -0.86
C PRO A 221 -6.67 -9.83 0.58
N PHE A 222 -5.47 -10.33 0.89
CA PHE A 222 -4.90 -10.24 2.24
C PHE A 222 -4.08 -8.95 2.45
N GLY A 223 -3.61 -8.33 1.35
CA GLY A 223 -2.84 -7.09 1.37
C GLY A 223 -3.45 -5.95 2.17
N PRO A 224 -4.75 -5.64 2.01
CA PRO A 224 -5.42 -4.60 2.81
C PRO A 224 -5.37 -4.85 4.33
N PHE A 225 -5.46 -6.10 4.76
CA PHE A 225 -5.40 -6.47 6.18
C PHE A 225 -3.96 -6.37 6.73
N ILE A 226 -2.95 -6.74 5.93
CA ILE A 226 -1.54 -6.50 6.25
C ILE A 226 -1.30 -4.99 6.41
N ALA A 227 -1.83 -4.19 5.48
CA ALA A 227 -1.71 -2.74 5.56
C ALA A 227 -2.33 -2.18 6.84
N LEU A 228 -3.54 -2.62 7.18
CA LEU A 228 -4.23 -2.24 8.42
C LEU A 228 -3.40 -2.63 9.66
N GLY A 229 -2.92 -3.87 9.72
CA GLY A 229 -2.09 -4.34 10.84
C GLY A 229 -0.81 -3.53 11.00
N THR A 230 -0.15 -3.19 9.89
CA THR A 230 1.06 -2.37 9.88
C THR A 230 0.79 -0.95 10.35
N ILE A 231 -0.28 -0.31 9.86
CA ILE A 231 -0.68 1.04 10.28
C ILE A 231 -1.00 1.07 11.78
N CYS A 232 -1.73 0.08 12.28
CA CYS A 232 -2.03 -0.04 13.71
C CYS A 232 -0.75 -0.21 14.55
N TYR A 233 0.20 -1.06 14.12
CA TYR A 233 1.46 -1.22 14.84
C TYR A 233 2.27 0.08 14.86
N VAL A 234 2.39 0.77 13.73
CA VAL A 234 3.08 2.07 13.67
C VAL A 234 2.41 3.06 14.61
N ALA A 235 1.08 3.12 14.60
CA ALA A 235 0.33 3.98 15.51
C ALA A 235 0.62 3.68 17.00
N ILE A 236 0.62 2.40 17.39
CA ILE A 236 0.94 1.99 18.76
C ILE A 236 2.37 2.41 19.13
N LYS A 237 3.35 2.14 18.25
CA LYS A 237 4.78 2.42 18.49
C LYS A 237 5.07 3.91 18.76
N PHE A 238 4.33 4.81 18.13
CA PHE A 238 4.57 6.26 18.23
C PHE A 238 3.59 7.00 19.16
N LEU A 239 2.58 6.30 19.72
CA LEU A 239 1.70 6.83 20.75
C LEU A 239 2.14 6.44 22.17
N GLU A 240 3.00 5.43 22.31
CA GLU A 240 3.71 5.08 23.56
C GLU A 240 4.91 6.01 23.78
#